data_bc86f2cea0d06e48a24267d49ea76a0a
#
_entry.id   bc86f2cea0d06e48a24267d49ea76a0a
#
_cell.length_a   1.000
_cell.length_b   1.000
_cell.length_c   1.000
_cell.angle_alpha   90.00
_cell.angle_beta   90.00
_cell.angle_gamma   90.00
#
_symmetry.space_group_name_H-M   'P 1'
#
loop_
_entity.id
_entity.type
_entity.pdbx_description
1 polymer ?
#
loop_
_entity_poly.entity_id
_entity_poly.type
_entity_poly.pdbx_seq_one_letter_code
_entity_poly.pdbx_strand_id
1 'polypeptide(L)'
;MQSIRTSGCRWVRKRSLRSEPYRVTMDALRRTGNPDVLFLHCLPAFHDLNTVVGRDIFERFGLTCMEVTDEVFRSRHSVVFDEAENRMHTIKAVMVATLAESL
;
A
#
# COMPACT_ATOMS: atom_id res chain seq x y z
N MET A 1 -14.15 -25.33 -14.64
CA MET A 1 -14.01 -23.88 -14.41
C MET A 1 -13.85 -23.45 -12.93
N GLN A 2 -13.75 -24.38 -11.99
CA GLN A 2 -13.56 -24.12 -10.54
C GLN A 2 -12.10 -24.21 -10.05
N SER A 3 -11.16 -24.68 -10.86
CA SER A 3 -9.78 -24.97 -10.43
C SER A 3 -8.87 -23.73 -10.32
N ILE A 4 -9.18 -22.65 -11.00
CA ILE A 4 -8.30 -21.44 -11.05
C ILE A 4 -8.50 -20.53 -9.83
N ARG A 5 -9.68 -20.56 -9.19
CA ARG A 5 -9.98 -19.72 -8.02
C ARG A 5 -9.28 -20.17 -6.72
N THR A 6 -9.00 -21.45 -6.57
CA THR A 6 -8.43 -21.99 -5.34
C THR A 6 -6.91 -21.80 -5.22
N SER A 7 -6.20 -21.77 -6.32
CA SER A 7 -4.73 -21.57 -6.32
C SER A 7 -4.35 -20.12 -6.00
N GLY A 8 -5.03 -19.14 -6.59
CA GLY A 8 -4.80 -17.71 -6.31
C GLY A 8 -5.13 -17.35 -4.86
N CYS A 9 -6.21 -17.90 -4.31
CA CYS A 9 -6.66 -17.64 -2.94
C CYS A 9 -5.64 -18.15 -1.89
N ARG A 10 -5.04 -19.31 -2.11
CA ARG A 10 -4.02 -19.90 -1.23
C ARG A 10 -2.71 -19.09 -1.25
N TRP A 11 -2.37 -18.50 -2.39
CA TRP A 11 -1.18 -17.67 -2.57
C TRP A 11 -1.32 -16.33 -1.83
N VAL A 12 -2.44 -15.65 -1.96
CA VAL A 12 -2.76 -14.41 -1.26
C VAL A 12 -2.72 -14.64 0.24
N ARG A 13 -3.36 -15.69 0.77
CA ARG A 13 -3.34 -16.04 2.20
C ARG A 13 -1.92 -16.25 2.72
N LYS A 14 -1.09 -17.04 2.01
CA LYS A 14 0.28 -17.33 2.44
C LYS A 14 1.15 -16.08 2.48
N ARG A 15 0.94 -15.17 1.54
CA ARG A 15 1.64 -13.89 1.45
C ARG A 15 1.20 -12.94 2.56
N SER A 16 -0.09 -12.78 2.77
CA SER A 16 -0.66 -11.90 3.80
C SER A 16 -0.26 -12.31 5.22
N LEU A 17 -0.31 -13.60 5.55
CA LEU A 17 0.14 -14.09 6.85
C LEU A 17 1.65 -13.93 7.09
N ARG A 18 2.47 -13.96 6.04
CA ARG A 18 3.90 -13.69 6.15
C ARG A 18 4.22 -12.22 6.31
N SER A 19 3.39 -11.34 5.77
CA SER A 19 3.57 -9.90 5.81
C SER A 19 3.04 -9.26 7.09
N GLU A 20 2.16 -9.95 7.82
CA GLU A 20 1.53 -9.43 9.03
C GLU A 20 2.53 -8.89 10.07
N PRO A 21 3.66 -9.57 10.38
CA PRO A 21 4.66 -9.05 11.31
C PRO A 21 5.36 -7.76 10.84
N TYR A 22 5.30 -7.49 9.53
CA TYR A 22 5.95 -6.33 8.89
C TYR A 22 4.99 -5.19 8.58
N ARG A 23 3.74 -5.30 9.03
CA ARG A 23 2.74 -4.26 8.87
C ARG A 23 3.20 -2.97 9.53
N VAL A 24 3.07 -1.84 8.82
CA VAL A 24 3.40 -0.53 9.39
C VAL A 24 2.27 -0.11 10.33
N THR A 25 2.64 0.13 11.58
CA THR A 25 1.75 0.54 12.67
C THR A 25 2.25 1.86 13.27
N MET A 26 1.42 2.53 14.07
CA MET A 26 1.86 3.73 14.81
C MET A 26 3.01 3.42 15.78
N ASP A 27 3.07 2.22 16.34
CA ASP A 27 4.20 1.80 17.16
C ASP A 27 5.51 1.71 16.35
N ALA A 28 5.44 1.19 15.12
CA ALA A 28 6.60 1.17 14.22
C ALA A 28 7.11 2.59 13.92
N LEU A 29 6.22 3.56 13.69
CA LEU A 29 6.60 4.96 13.50
C LEU A 29 7.24 5.55 14.76
N ARG A 30 6.70 5.30 15.93
CA ARG A 30 7.26 5.77 17.22
C ARG A 30 8.67 5.21 17.46
N ARG A 31 8.93 3.97 17.10
CA ARG A 31 10.24 3.32 17.24
C ARG A 31 11.34 3.97 16.41
N THR A 32 11.00 4.74 15.38
CA THR A 32 12.00 5.51 14.61
C THR A 32 12.67 6.60 15.45
N GLY A 33 12.01 7.06 16.54
CA GLY A 33 12.48 8.18 17.36
C GLY A 33 12.37 9.54 16.66
N ASN A 34 11.84 9.57 15.43
CA ASN A 34 11.66 10.80 14.67
C ASN A 34 10.18 11.21 14.66
N PRO A 35 9.81 12.34 15.28
CA PRO A 35 8.42 12.82 15.31
C PRO A 35 7.90 13.26 13.94
N ASP A 36 8.80 13.55 13.00
CA ASP A 36 8.49 14.04 11.65
C ASP A 36 8.69 12.94 10.58
N VAL A 37 8.74 11.67 11.00
CA VAL A 37 8.84 10.55 10.06
C VAL A 37 7.65 10.54 9.09
N LEU A 38 7.93 10.33 7.80
CA LEU A 38 6.92 10.24 6.77
C LEU A 38 6.67 8.78 6.39
N PHE A 39 5.39 8.48 6.15
CA PHE A 39 4.94 7.21 5.60
C PHE A 39 4.60 7.39 4.12
N LEU A 40 5.25 6.61 3.27
CA LEU A 40 5.02 6.55 1.83
C LEU A 40 4.58 5.14 1.46
N HIS A 41 3.63 5.02 0.56
CA HIS A 41 3.18 3.76 -0.01
C HIS A 41 2.49 4.02 -1.33
N CYS A 42 2.83 3.23 -2.35
CA CYS A 42 2.12 3.33 -3.63
C CYS A 42 0.65 2.94 -3.48
N LEU A 43 -0.20 3.57 -4.26
CA LEU A 43 -1.63 3.26 -4.28
C LEU A 43 -1.94 2.22 -5.38
N PRO A 44 -2.92 1.31 -5.16
CA PRO A 44 -3.77 1.23 -3.96
C PRO A 44 -3.09 0.56 -2.77
N ALA A 45 -3.48 0.95 -1.54
CA ALA A 45 -3.06 0.34 -0.29
C ALA A 45 -4.27 -0.30 0.43
N PHE A 46 -4.08 -1.50 0.98
CA PHE A 46 -5.14 -2.23 1.70
C PHE A 46 -5.04 -1.94 3.20
N HIS A 47 -5.64 -0.84 3.63
CA HIS A 47 -5.58 -0.37 5.01
C HIS A 47 -6.90 -0.46 5.77
N ASP A 48 -8.04 -0.65 5.06
CA ASP A 48 -9.38 -0.71 5.65
C ASP A 48 -10.32 -1.68 4.92
N LEU A 49 -11.59 -1.74 5.37
CA LEU A 49 -12.66 -2.57 4.79
C LEU A 49 -13.64 -1.78 3.91
N ASN A 50 -13.32 -0.52 3.58
CA ASN A 50 -14.22 0.33 2.80
C ASN A 50 -14.24 0.01 1.30
N THR A 51 -13.23 -0.75 0.84
CA THR A 51 -13.16 -1.22 -0.55
C THR A 51 -13.79 -2.61 -0.71
N VAL A 52 -14.28 -2.91 -1.92
CA VAL A 52 -14.82 -4.25 -2.25
C VAL A 52 -13.75 -5.32 -2.03
N VAL A 53 -12.52 -5.06 -2.46
CA VAL A 53 -11.40 -5.99 -2.31
C VAL A 53 -11.01 -6.18 -0.85
N GLY A 54 -11.01 -5.11 -0.04
CA GLY A 54 -10.74 -5.18 1.40
C GLY A 54 -11.74 -6.07 2.12
N ARG A 55 -13.04 -5.94 1.80
CA ARG A 55 -14.11 -6.80 2.35
C ARG A 55 -13.97 -8.27 1.91
N ASP A 56 -13.68 -8.53 0.65
CA ASP A 56 -13.46 -9.90 0.14
C ASP A 56 -12.26 -10.56 0.84
N ILE A 57 -11.19 -9.82 1.09
CA ILE A 57 -10.02 -10.31 1.85
C ILE A 57 -10.38 -10.60 3.30
N PHE A 58 -11.16 -9.72 3.94
CA PHE A 58 -11.63 -9.94 5.31
C PHE A 58 -12.52 -11.18 5.43
N GLU A 59 -13.50 -11.34 4.54
CA GLU A 59 -14.41 -12.49 4.53
C GLU A 59 -13.66 -13.81 4.32
N ARG A 60 -12.62 -13.82 3.49
CA ARG A 60 -11.85 -15.02 3.17
C ARG A 60 -10.73 -15.33 4.15
N PHE A 61 -10.11 -14.32 4.74
CA PHE A 61 -8.87 -14.48 5.50
C PHE A 61 -8.91 -13.86 6.90
N GLY A 62 -9.95 -13.10 7.23
CA GLY A 62 -10.08 -12.42 8.52
C GLY A 62 -9.11 -11.24 8.70
N LEU A 63 -8.50 -10.74 7.62
CA LEU A 63 -7.53 -9.64 7.67
C LEU A 63 -8.21 -8.30 7.41
N THR A 64 -8.10 -7.37 8.36
CA THR A 64 -8.69 -6.02 8.28
C THR A 64 -7.81 -5.02 7.54
N CYS A 65 -6.51 -5.25 7.53
CA CYS A 65 -5.51 -4.44 6.82
C CYS A 65 -4.31 -5.32 6.50
N MET A 66 -3.53 -4.98 5.49
CA MET A 66 -2.40 -5.78 5.03
C MET A 66 -1.06 -5.10 5.31
N GLU A 67 -0.70 -4.09 4.54
CA GLU A 67 0.62 -3.48 4.59
C GLU A 67 0.75 -2.40 5.68
N VAL A 68 -0.36 -1.73 5.99
CA VAL A 68 -0.41 -0.59 6.89
C VAL A 68 -1.76 -0.55 7.63
N THR A 69 -1.76 -0.06 8.85
CA THR A 69 -3.00 0.19 9.60
C THR A 69 -3.69 1.46 9.10
N ASP A 70 -5.03 1.49 9.19
CA ASP A 70 -5.82 2.67 8.80
C ASP A 70 -5.42 3.91 9.61
N GLU A 71 -5.04 3.73 10.88
CA GLU A 71 -4.52 4.81 11.74
C GLU A 71 -3.28 5.48 11.14
N VAL A 72 -2.30 4.72 10.66
CA VAL A 72 -1.10 5.27 10.01
C VAL A 72 -1.46 5.92 8.68
N PHE A 73 -2.29 5.23 7.87
CA PHE A 73 -2.68 5.72 6.55
C PHE A 73 -3.38 7.08 6.60
N ARG A 74 -4.19 7.34 7.65
CA ARG A 74 -4.90 8.61 7.86
C ARG A 74 -4.16 9.60 8.75
N SER A 75 -2.99 9.25 9.25
CA SER A 75 -2.22 10.11 10.14
C SER A 75 -1.55 11.26 9.38
N ARG A 76 -1.07 12.25 10.14
CA ARG A 76 -0.24 13.34 9.60
C ARG A 76 1.09 12.86 8.99
N HIS A 77 1.51 11.66 9.31
CA HIS A 77 2.74 11.06 8.79
C HIS A 77 2.57 10.53 7.36
N SER A 78 1.33 10.30 6.93
CA SER A 78 1.02 9.75 5.61
C SER A 78 1.05 10.83 4.54
N VAL A 79 1.93 10.66 3.56
CA VAL A 79 2.03 11.51 2.36
C VAL A 79 1.80 10.72 1.08
N VAL A 80 0.99 9.66 1.17
CA VAL A 80 0.74 8.73 0.06
C VAL A 80 0.06 9.39 -1.15
N PHE A 81 -0.77 10.40 -0.92
CA PHE A 81 -1.44 11.13 -2.01
C PHE A 81 -0.48 12.10 -2.70
N ASP A 82 0.38 12.78 -1.95
CA ASP A 82 1.42 13.66 -2.50
C ASP A 82 2.44 12.83 -3.30
N GLU A 83 2.80 11.64 -2.81
CA GLU A 83 3.63 10.68 -3.54
C GLU A 83 2.97 10.26 -4.85
N ALA A 84 1.69 9.92 -4.84
CA ALA A 84 0.95 9.51 -6.02
C ALA A 84 0.87 10.63 -7.07
N GLU A 85 0.64 11.88 -6.65
CA GLU A 85 0.66 13.05 -7.52
C GLU A 85 2.06 13.30 -8.10
N ASN A 86 3.10 13.24 -7.27
CA ASN A 86 4.47 13.46 -7.69
C ASN A 86 4.95 12.43 -8.72
N ARG A 87 4.41 11.22 -8.70
CA ARG A 87 4.69 10.19 -9.72
C ARG A 87 4.36 10.66 -11.13
N MET A 88 3.25 11.40 -11.31
CA MET A 88 2.89 11.98 -12.60
C MET A 88 3.96 12.96 -13.10
N HIS A 89 4.47 13.82 -12.22
CA HIS A 89 5.49 14.80 -12.58
C HIS A 89 6.83 14.15 -12.90
N THR A 90 7.26 13.15 -12.16
CA THR A 90 8.51 12.43 -12.38
C THR A 90 8.48 11.62 -13.68
N ILE A 91 7.39 10.93 -13.99
CA ILE A 91 7.22 10.21 -15.26
C ILE A 91 7.24 11.20 -16.45
N LYS A 92 6.54 12.31 -16.32
CA LYS A 92 6.53 13.36 -17.35
C LYS A 92 7.94 13.92 -17.60
N ALA A 93 8.71 14.18 -16.55
CA ALA A 93 10.09 14.61 -16.67
C ALA A 93 10.96 13.60 -17.40
N VAL A 94 10.84 12.32 -17.09
CA VAL A 94 11.54 11.23 -17.79
C VAL A 94 11.15 11.17 -19.27
N MET A 95 9.87 11.29 -19.59
CA MET A 95 9.39 11.31 -20.98
C MET A 95 9.98 12.50 -21.75
N VAL A 96 9.99 13.68 -21.16
CA VAL A 96 10.62 14.87 -21.82
C VAL A 96 12.10 14.64 -22.02
N ALA A 97 12.83 14.14 -21.02
CA ALA A 97 14.27 13.94 -21.12
C ALA A 97 14.68 12.85 -22.14
N THR A 98 13.79 11.90 -22.43
CA THR A 98 14.11 10.75 -23.30
C THR A 98 13.51 10.83 -24.70
N LEU A 99 12.39 11.55 -24.86
CA LEU A 99 11.62 11.57 -26.10
C LEU A 99 11.61 12.94 -26.81
N ALA A 100 11.97 14.04 -26.12
CA ALA A 100 12.04 15.34 -26.74
C ALA A 100 13.26 15.41 -27.68
N GLU A 101 13.05 15.92 -28.88
CA GLU A 101 14.12 16.09 -29.89
C GLU A 101 15.11 17.22 -29.52
N SER A 102 14.66 18.17 -28.71
CA SER A 102 15.48 19.25 -28.13
C SER A 102 14.88 19.72 -26.80
N LEU A 103 15.72 20.03 -25.84
CA LEU A 103 15.37 20.69 -24.60
C LEU A 103 15.71 22.16 -24.66
#